data_e7e24a44ff8359ae778d95aa66702abd
#
_entry.id   e7e24a44ff8359ae778d95aa66702abd
#
_cell.length_a   1.000
_cell.length_b   1.000
_cell.length_c   1.000
_cell.angle_alpha   90.00
_cell.angle_beta   90.00
_cell.angle_gamma   90.00
#
_symmetry.space_group_name_H-M   'P 1'
#
loop_
_entity.id
_entity.type
_entity.pdbx_description
1 polymer ?
#
loop_
_entity_poly.entity_id
_entity_poly.type
_entity_poly.pdbx_seq_one_letter_code
_entity_poly.pdbx_strand_id
1 'polypeptide(L)'
;VGTLVTDRGDHGSALSALGGWHARKHGGSKRRVWRKIHLGIDEETPEIRAVEGISSNVGDAPMLPNLLAQISANEDIATVSADGACDTRACHDAIAARGATAIIPPRRNARPWKPDTAGARARNEILRASKHLDRALWRNWSGYHRRSRVETKMNCVKLLGQRLMSREFDRQVAEVQIRVAVLNRFTALGIPMTVAAG
;
A
#
# COMPACT_ATOMS: atom_id res chain seq x y z
N VAL A 1 8.38 15.37 8.10
CA VAL A 1 8.26 15.20 6.64
C VAL A 1 8.46 13.73 6.33
N GLY A 2 7.36 12.96 6.21
CA GLY A 2 7.42 11.51 6.10
C GLY A 2 7.45 11.02 4.64
N THR A 3 8.00 9.83 4.43
CA THR A 3 7.91 9.08 3.19
C THR A 3 6.82 8.03 3.30
N LEU A 4 5.77 8.14 2.51
CA LEU A 4 4.72 7.12 2.44
C LEU A 4 5.11 6.03 1.44
N VAL A 5 5.14 4.79 1.90
CA VAL A 5 5.36 3.62 1.05
C VAL A 5 4.09 2.80 0.96
N THR A 6 3.65 2.50 -0.25
CA THR A 6 2.42 1.71 -0.49
C THR A 6 2.72 0.39 -1.17
N ASP A 7 1.95 -0.64 -0.82
CA ASP A 7 2.03 -1.96 -1.44
C ASP A 7 0.86 -2.22 -2.38
N ARG A 8 1.13 -3.02 -3.38
CA ARG A 8 0.16 -3.59 -4.30
C ARG A 8 -0.50 -4.81 -3.66
N GLY A 9 -1.82 -4.89 -3.74
CA GLY A 9 -2.59 -6.04 -3.28
C GLY A 9 -2.42 -7.31 -4.12
N ASP A 10 -1.18 -7.75 -4.37
CA ASP A 10 -0.90 -9.02 -5.04
C ASP A 10 -1.28 -10.23 -4.16
N HIS A 11 -1.20 -11.44 -4.72
CA HIS A 11 -1.50 -12.69 -3.98
C HIS A 11 -0.80 -12.76 -2.62
N GLY A 12 0.35 -12.07 -2.48
CA GLY A 12 1.07 -11.89 -1.24
C GLY A 12 0.34 -11.06 -0.19
N SER A 13 -0.48 -10.09 -0.56
CA SER A 13 -1.20 -9.16 0.33
C SER A 13 -2.66 -9.56 0.58
N ALA A 14 -3.09 -10.73 0.11
CA ALA A 14 -4.45 -11.20 0.28
C ALA A 14 -4.65 -11.98 1.58
N LEU A 15 -5.75 -11.71 2.27
CA LEU A 15 -6.25 -12.52 3.37
C LEU A 15 -7.45 -13.36 2.92
N SER A 16 -7.52 -14.61 3.37
CA SER A 16 -8.68 -15.45 3.13
C SER A 16 -9.86 -15.01 4.00
N ALA A 17 -11.05 -14.90 3.41
CA ALA A 17 -12.28 -14.64 4.13
C ALA A 17 -13.18 -15.86 4.12
N LEU A 18 -14.04 -16.00 5.13
CA LEU A 18 -15.08 -17.00 5.14
C LEU A 18 -16.09 -16.69 4.04
N GLY A 19 -16.32 -17.65 3.13
CA GLY A 19 -17.36 -17.52 2.10
C GLY A 19 -18.74 -17.30 2.72
N GLY A 20 -19.59 -16.58 2.00
CA GLY A 20 -20.92 -16.19 2.44
C GLY A 20 -21.81 -17.40 2.81
N TRP A 21 -22.90 -17.13 3.54
CA TRP A 21 -23.87 -18.09 4.06
C TRP A 21 -24.44 -19.06 3.00
N HIS A 22 -24.62 -18.61 1.74
CA HIS A 22 -25.14 -19.44 0.64
C HIS A 22 -24.28 -20.68 0.33
N ALA A 23 -22.95 -20.58 0.41
CA ALA A 23 -22.07 -21.71 0.15
C ALA A 23 -22.14 -22.81 1.22
N ARG A 24 -22.66 -22.51 2.41
CA ARG A 24 -22.80 -23.48 3.51
C ARG A 24 -24.14 -24.21 3.46
N LYS A 25 -25.21 -23.55 3.04
CA LYS A 25 -26.57 -24.09 3.06
C LYS A 25 -26.84 -25.03 1.88
N HIS A 26 -26.17 -24.85 0.76
CA HIS A 26 -26.45 -25.58 -0.48
C HIS A 26 -25.33 -26.48 -0.98
N GLY A 27 -24.33 -26.82 -0.13
CA GLY A 27 -23.31 -27.83 -0.46
C GLY A 27 -22.39 -27.51 -1.64
N GLY A 28 -22.39 -26.27 -2.14
CA GLY A 28 -21.47 -25.81 -3.17
C GLY A 28 -20.02 -25.81 -2.69
N SER A 29 -19.05 -25.97 -3.62
CA SER A 29 -17.64 -25.94 -3.29
C SER A 29 -17.34 -24.72 -2.41
N LYS A 30 -16.66 -24.91 -1.28
CA LYS A 30 -16.28 -23.86 -0.34
C LYS A 30 -15.26 -22.94 -1.03
N ARG A 31 -15.72 -22.09 -1.95
CA ARG A 31 -14.86 -21.14 -2.65
C ARG A 31 -14.32 -20.13 -1.63
N ARG A 32 -13.01 -20.17 -1.42
CA ARG A 32 -12.33 -19.16 -0.61
C ARG A 32 -12.53 -17.80 -1.27
N VAL A 33 -13.10 -16.85 -0.52
CA VAL A 33 -13.17 -15.47 -0.94
C VAL A 33 -11.89 -14.79 -0.44
N TRP A 34 -11.14 -14.21 -1.36
CA TRP A 34 -9.93 -13.46 -1.05
C TRP A 34 -10.26 -11.98 -0.91
N ARG A 35 -9.64 -11.34 0.06
CA ARG A 35 -9.64 -9.88 0.21
C ARG A 35 -8.23 -9.38 -0.05
N LYS A 36 -8.11 -8.35 -0.89
CA LYS A 36 -6.86 -7.64 -1.08
C LYS A 36 -6.75 -6.57 0.01
N ILE A 37 -5.56 -6.38 0.51
CA ILE A 37 -5.26 -5.34 1.50
C ILE A 37 -4.18 -4.44 0.91
N HIS A 38 -4.40 -3.15 0.97
CA HIS A 38 -3.45 -2.12 0.60
C HIS A 38 -3.03 -1.40 1.87
N LEU A 39 -1.73 -1.20 2.05
CA LEU A 39 -1.14 -0.48 3.16
C LEU A 39 -0.39 0.74 2.68
N GLY A 40 -0.53 1.84 3.41
CA GLY A 40 0.39 2.96 3.38
C GLY A 40 1.16 3.01 4.69
N ILE A 41 2.47 2.94 4.67
CA ILE A 41 3.32 3.00 5.85
C ILE A 41 4.23 4.21 5.81
N ASP A 42 4.55 4.76 6.94
CA ASP A 42 5.67 5.66 7.09
C ASP A 42 6.97 4.86 6.99
N GLU A 43 7.90 5.34 6.15
CA GLU A 43 9.16 4.64 5.90
C GLU A 43 10.09 4.67 7.12
N GLU A 44 10.07 5.77 7.88
CA GLU A 44 11.00 5.97 8.99
C GLU A 44 10.53 5.24 10.26
N THR A 45 9.24 5.36 10.59
CA THR A 45 8.67 4.80 11.82
C THR A 45 8.09 3.39 11.67
N PRO A 46 8.04 2.78 10.51
CA PRO A 46 7.21 1.67 9.98
C PRO A 46 5.77 1.64 10.53
N GLU A 47 5.20 2.78 10.87
CA GLU A 47 3.81 2.91 11.28
C GLU A 47 2.88 2.78 10.07
N ILE A 48 1.78 2.05 10.22
CA ILE A 48 0.74 1.96 9.16
C ILE A 48 -0.14 3.21 9.30
N ARG A 49 -0.05 4.09 8.29
CA ARG A 49 -0.77 5.37 8.25
C ARG A 49 -2.12 5.27 7.54
N ALA A 50 -2.26 4.29 6.64
CA ALA A 50 -3.49 4.06 5.90
C ALA A 50 -3.66 2.59 5.57
N VAL A 51 -4.90 2.11 5.53
CA VAL A 51 -5.23 0.74 5.17
C VAL A 51 -6.55 0.67 4.42
N GLU A 52 -6.56 -0.05 3.30
CA GLU A 52 -7.77 -0.36 2.53
C GLU A 52 -7.92 -1.86 2.35
N GLY A 53 -9.10 -2.36 2.67
CA GLY A 53 -9.52 -3.72 2.38
C GLY A 53 -10.53 -3.74 1.24
N ILE A 54 -10.21 -4.43 0.14
CA ILE A 54 -11.09 -4.49 -1.03
C ILE A 54 -11.40 -5.93 -1.44
N SER A 55 -12.45 -6.09 -2.21
CA SER A 55 -12.76 -7.38 -2.82
C SER A 55 -11.78 -7.70 -3.96
N SER A 56 -11.57 -8.98 -4.24
CA SER A 56 -10.59 -9.46 -5.22
C SER A 56 -10.81 -8.98 -6.66
N ASN A 57 -12.03 -8.53 -7.00
CA ASN A 57 -12.43 -8.05 -8.32
C ASN A 57 -12.17 -6.54 -8.54
N VAL A 58 -11.76 -5.81 -7.50
CA VAL A 58 -11.44 -4.39 -7.62
C VAL A 58 -9.97 -4.22 -8.03
N GLY A 59 -9.69 -3.30 -8.97
CA GLY A 59 -8.34 -2.96 -9.40
C GLY A 59 -7.56 -2.23 -8.30
N ASP A 60 -6.24 -2.26 -8.40
CA ASP A 60 -5.36 -1.71 -7.35
C ASP A 60 -5.08 -0.21 -7.53
N ALA A 61 -5.05 0.28 -8.77
CA ALA A 61 -4.71 1.67 -9.07
C ALA A 61 -5.62 2.73 -8.39
N PRO A 62 -6.94 2.52 -8.21
CA PRO A 62 -7.78 3.48 -7.51
C PRO A 62 -7.49 3.60 -6.01
N MET A 63 -6.72 2.68 -5.42
CA MET A 63 -6.55 2.62 -3.97
C MET A 63 -5.56 3.65 -3.43
N LEU A 64 -4.57 4.06 -4.22
CA LEU A 64 -3.59 5.04 -3.75
C LEU A 64 -4.22 6.40 -3.39
N PRO A 65 -5.12 7.00 -4.17
CA PRO A 65 -5.84 8.20 -3.75
C PRO A 65 -6.63 8.00 -2.44
N ASN A 66 -7.27 6.84 -2.25
CA ASN A 66 -8.02 6.53 -1.03
C ASN A 66 -7.10 6.40 0.20
N LEU A 67 -5.93 5.78 0.04
CA LEU A 67 -4.93 5.71 1.11
C LEU A 67 -4.43 7.12 1.48
N LEU A 68 -4.16 7.97 0.50
CA LEU A 68 -3.73 9.35 0.74
C LEU A 68 -4.80 10.19 1.44
N ALA A 69 -6.08 9.93 1.15
CA ALA A 69 -7.21 10.63 1.79
C ALA A 69 -7.39 10.28 3.28
N GLN A 70 -6.87 9.12 3.73
CA GLN A 70 -6.90 8.73 5.15
C GLN A 70 -5.86 9.47 6.00
N ILE A 71 -4.83 10.03 5.37
CA ILE A 71 -3.78 10.77 6.05
C ILE A 71 -4.22 12.23 6.17
N SER A 72 -4.14 12.81 7.38
CA SER A 72 -4.54 14.19 7.63
C SER A 72 -3.93 15.16 6.61
N ALA A 73 -4.72 16.13 6.13
CA ALA A 73 -4.23 17.16 5.21
C ALA A 73 -3.12 18.03 5.82
N ASN A 74 -3.07 18.11 7.15
CA ASN A 74 -2.05 18.87 7.90
C ASN A 74 -0.73 18.11 8.05
N GLU A 75 -0.67 16.85 7.63
CA GLU A 75 0.57 16.07 7.65
C GLU A 75 1.33 16.25 6.34
N ASP A 76 2.56 16.69 6.44
CA ASP A 76 3.46 16.84 5.29
C ASP A 76 3.97 15.48 4.82
N ILE A 77 3.74 15.16 3.56
CA ILE A 77 4.27 13.97 2.90
C ILE A 77 5.32 14.44 1.88
N ALA A 78 6.58 14.14 2.13
CA ALA A 78 7.66 14.50 1.19
C ALA A 78 7.61 13.65 -0.08
N THR A 79 7.47 12.34 0.08
CA THR A 79 7.51 11.40 -1.04
C THR A 79 6.45 10.30 -0.87
N VAL A 80 5.95 9.82 -2.00
CA VAL A 80 5.06 8.65 -2.06
C VAL A 80 5.67 7.62 -3.00
N SER A 81 6.08 6.49 -2.43
CA SER A 81 6.63 5.36 -3.18
C SER A 81 5.56 4.30 -3.41
N ALA A 82 5.33 3.94 -4.67
CA ALA A 82 4.37 2.91 -5.05
C ALA A 82 4.88 2.08 -6.24
N ASP A 83 4.24 0.96 -6.52
CA ASP A 83 4.63 0.12 -7.65
C ASP A 83 4.16 0.69 -9.01
N GLY A 84 4.61 0.05 -10.11
CA GLY A 84 4.28 0.48 -11.47
C GLY A 84 2.80 0.30 -11.85
N ALA A 85 1.97 -0.40 -11.05
CA ALA A 85 0.52 -0.43 -11.25
C ALA A 85 -0.11 0.93 -10.95
N CYS A 86 0.50 1.69 -10.04
CA CYS A 86 0.12 3.06 -9.69
C CYS A 86 0.60 4.11 -10.71
N ASP A 87 1.29 3.72 -11.83
CA ASP A 87 1.63 4.66 -12.91
C ASP A 87 0.37 5.05 -13.70
N THR A 88 -0.52 5.79 -13.07
CA THR A 88 -1.79 6.32 -13.61
C THR A 88 -1.93 7.81 -13.32
N ARG A 89 -2.72 8.53 -14.16
CA ARG A 89 -2.96 9.97 -13.95
C ARG A 89 -3.53 10.24 -12.56
N ALA A 90 -4.57 9.51 -12.17
CA ALA A 90 -5.23 9.69 -10.89
C ALA A 90 -4.26 9.56 -9.70
N CYS A 91 -3.34 8.59 -9.74
CA CYS A 91 -2.33 8.42 -8.69
C CYS A 91 -1.34 9.60 -8.67
N HIS A 92 -0.79 9.97 -9.82
CA HIS A 92 0.17 11.08 -9.89
C HIS A 92 -0.47 12.43 -9.53
N ASP A 93 -1.71 12.67 -9.93
CA ASP A 93 -2.44 13.90 -9.59
C ASP A 93 -2.78 13.96 -8.09
N ALA A 94 -3.18 12.83 -7.48
CA ALA A 94 -3.42 12.75 -6.05
C ALA A 94 -2.15 13.00 -5.23
N ILE A 95 -1.00 12.46 -5.66
CA ILE A 95 0.30 12.71 -5.01
C ILE A 95 0.69 14.19 -5.15
N ALA A 96 0.54 14.76 -6.35
CA ALA A 96 0.86 16.17 -6.60
C ALA A 96 -0.04 17.12 -5.80
N ALA A 97 -1.32 16.77 -5.60
CA ALA A 97 -2.26 17.53 -4.77
C ALA A 97 -1.84 17.58 -3.29
N ARG A 98 -1.07 16.58 -2.81
CA ARG A 98 -0.47 16.57 -1.46
C ARG A 98 0.88 17.27 -1.40
N GLY A 99 1.35 17.89 -2.49
CA GLY A 99 2.68 18.51 -2.57
C GLY A 99 3.83 17.49 -2.52
N ALA A 100 3.54 16.21 -2.63
CA ALA A 100 4.51 15.13 -2.49
C ALA A 100 5.18 14.79 -3.83
N THR A 101 6.39 14.22 -3.75
CA THR A 101 7.11 13.68 -4.90
C THR A 101 6.76 12.21 -5.12
N ALA A 102 6.36 11.84 -6.33
CA ALA A 102 6.07 10.45 -6.67
C ALA A 102 7.36 9.66 -6.93
N ILE A 103 7.48 8.46 -6.34
CA ILE A 103 8.52 7.48 -6.64
C ILE A 103 7.83 6.23 -7.19
N ILE A 104 7.35 6.32 -8.43
CA ILE A 104 6.61 5.26 -9.12
C ILE A 104 7.36 4.91 -10.41
N PRO A 105 7.81 3.66 -10.59
CA PRO A 105 8.49 3.26 -11.81
C PRO A 105 7.53 3.30 -13.00
N PRO A 106 7.88 4.03 -14.08
CA PRO A 106 7.07 4.03 -15.28
C PRO A 106 6.92 2.63 -15.89
N ARG A 107 5.80 2.36 -16.52
CA ARG A 107 5.57 1.10 -17.22
C ARG A 107 6.61 0.91 -18.36
N ARG A 108 6.88 -0.34 -18.75
CA ARG A 108 7.95 -0.69 -19.71
C ARG A 108 7.88 0.12 -21.02
N ASN A 109 6.68 0.32 -21.58
CA ASN A 109 6.45 1.04 -22.84
C ASN A 109 5.81 2.41 -22.61
N ALA A 110 6.13 3.06 -21.47
CA ALA A 110 5.53 4.32 -21.10
C ALA A 110 5.91 5.42 -22.12
N ARG A 111 4.90 6.21 -22.51
CA ARG A 111 5.05 7.42 -23.31
C ARG A 111 4.77 8.65 -22.46
N PRO A 112 5.31 9.82 -22.81
CA PRO A 112 4.95 11.05 -22.15
C PRO A 112 3.44 11.31 -22.19
N TRP A 113 2.89 11.81 -21.12
CA TRP A 113 1.51 12.28 -21.09
C TRP A 113 1.44 13.74 -21.51
N LYS A 114 0.25 14.18 -21.95
CA LYS A 114 -0.04 15.61 -22.12
C LYS A 114 0.17 16.30 -20.76
N PRO A 115 1.01 17.36 -20.68
CA PRO A 115 1.43 17.95 -19.41
C PRO A 115 0.42 18.99 -18.89
N ASP A 116 -0.86 18.62 -18.87
CA ASP A 116 -2.00 19.46 -18.49
C ASP A 116 -2.19 19.56 -16.97
N THR A 117 -1.67 18.59 -16.20
CA THR A 117 -1.72 18.59 -14.73
C THR A 117 -0.32 18.60 -14.12
N ALA A 118 -0.22 18.95 -12.82
CA ALA A 118 1.03 18.88 -12.07
C ALA A 118 1.54 17.43 -11.99
N GLY A 119 0.65 16.46 -11.74
CA GLY A 119 0.99 15.04 -11.70
C GLY A 119 1.50 14.53 -13.05
N ALA A 120 0.92 14.95 -14.18
CA ALA A 120 1.38 14.57 -15.49
C ALA A 120 2.78 15.12 -15.80
N ARG A 121 3.07 16.37 -15.40
CA ARG A 121 4.41 16.96 -15.53
C ARG A 121 5.45 16.21 -14.70
N ALA A 122 5.18 16.01 -13.42
CA ALA A 122 6.07 15.26 -12.51
C ALA A 122 6.33 13.82 -13.02
N ARG A 123 5.30 13.12 -13.48
CA ARG A 123 5.44 11.79 -14.07
C ARG A 123 6.31 11.79 -15.34
N ASN A 124 6.19 12.79 -16.20
CA ASN A 124 7.02 12.88 -17.40
C ASN A 124 8.50 13.12 -17.07
N GLU A 125 8.81 13.82 -15.97
CA GLU A 125 10.17 13.97 -15.46
C GLU A 125 10.73 12.66 -14.96
N ILE A 126 9.95 11.88 -14.20
CA ILE A 126 10.33 10.53 -13.77
C ILE A 126 10.62 9.65 -14.99
N LEU A 127 9.80 9.72 -16.03
CA LEU A 127 10.01 8.96 -17.26
C LEU A 127 11.31 9.35 -17.98
N ARG A 128 11.62 10.65 -18.05
CA ARG A 128 12.89 11.13 -18.64
C ARG A 128 14.08 10.63 -17.80
N ALA A 129 14.02 10.82 -16.47
CA ALA A 129 15.07 10.37 -15.57
C ALA A 129 15.32 8.86 -15.67
N SER A 130 14.25 8.04 -15.68
CA SER A 130 14.38 6.58 -15.77
C SER A 130 14.91 6.08 -17.11
N LYS A 131 14.69 6.83 -18.21
CA LYS A 131 15.29 6.55 -19.51
C LYS A 131 16.75 6.95 -19.60
N HIS A 132 17.12 8.06 -18.95
CA HIS A 132 18.48 8.58 -18.99
C HIS A 132 19.43 7.80 -18.08
N LEU A 133 18.98 7.43 -16.87
CA LEU A 133 19.82 6.77 -15.85
C LEU A 133 19.84 5.25 -15.98
N ASP A 134 19.07 4.64 -16.89
CA ASP A 134 18.66 3.24 -16.82
C ASP A 134 17.80 2.93 -15.57
N ARG A 135 17.00 1.85 -15.69
CA ARG A 135 15.98 1.50 -14.70
C ARG A 135 16.57 1.06 -13.35
N ALA A 136 17.71 0.36 -13.38
CA ALA A 136 18.37 -0.12 -12.17
C ALA A 136 18.97 1.06 -11.39
N LEU A 137 19.69 1.95 -12.08
CA LEU A 137 20.30 3.11 -11.47
C LEU A 137 19.23 4.09 -10.95
N TRP A 138 18.15 4.31 -11.72
CA TRP A 138 17.03 5.15 -11.26
C TRP A 138 16.40 4.62 -9.97
N ARG A 139 16.18 3.29 -9.85
CA ARG A 139 15.64 2.67 -8.62
C ARG A 139 16.51 2.90 -7.40
N ASN A 140 17.82 2.81 -7.55
CA ASN A 140 18.78 3.07 -6.47
C ASN A 140 18.78 4.56 -6.11
N TRP A 141 18.90 5.42 -7.10
CA TRP A 141 18.94 6.87 -6.90
C TRP A 141 17.67 7.43 -6.28
N SER A 142 16.49 6.97 -6.74
CA SER A 142 15.19 7.42 -6.23
C SER A 142 14.83 6.85 -4.86
N GLY A 143 15.58 5.89 -4.34
CA GLY A 143 15.23 5.18 -3.10
C GLY A 143 14.08 4.17 -3.24
N TYR A 144 13.67 3.84 -4.46
CA TYR A 144 12.54 2.93 -4.71
C TYR A 144 12.67 1.56 -4.02
N HIS A 145 13.90 1.08 -3.78
CA HIS A 145 14.16 -0.18 -3.09
C HIS A 145 13.57 -0.21 -1.67
N ARG A 146 13.38 0.94 -1.04
CA ARG A 146 12.81 1.06 0.32
C ARG A 146 11.35 0.64 0.38
N ARG A 147 10.69 0.51 -0.80
CA ARG A 147 9.32 -0.02 -0.91
C ARG A 147 9.18 -1.41 -0.27
N SER A 148 10.23 -2.22 -0.23
CA SER A 148 10.22 -3.54 0.42
C SER A 148 9.81 -3.51 1.90
N ARG A 149 9.91 -2.37 2.57
CA ARG A 149 9.48 -2.22 3.98
C ARG A 149 7.98 -2.45 4.16
N VAL A 150 7.16 -2.05 3.19
CA VAL A 150 5.72 -2.30 3.26
C VAL A 150 5.39 -3.79 3.12
N GLU A 151 6.16 -4.53 2.33
CA GLU A 151 6.03 -5.99 2.21
C GLU A 151 6.32 -6.69 3.54
N THR A 152 7.36 -6.24 4.25
CA THR A 152 7.66 -6.70 5.61
C THR A 152 6.49 -6.41 6.57
N LYS A 153 5.94 -5.20 6.54
CA LYS A 153 4.80 -4.84 7.37
C LYS A 153 3.54 -5.64 7.01
N MET A 154 3.30 -5.91 5.72
CA MET A 154 2.23 -6.79 5.27
C MET A 154 2.39 -8.21 5.82
N ASN A 155 3.62 -8.72 5.88
CA ASN A 155 3.88 -10.01 6.52
C ASN A 155 3.52 -9.98 8.02
N CYS A 156 3.81 -8.90 8.74
CA CYS A 156 3.38 -8.72 10.13
C CYS A 156 1.84 -8.76 10.27
N VAL A 157 1.08 -8.15 9.35
CA VAL A 157 -0.39 -8.25 9.33
C VAL A 157 -0.84 -9.70 9.21
N LYS A 158 -0.18 -10.50 8.38
CA LYS A 158 -0.50 -11.93 8.18
C LYS A 158 -0.14 -12.79 9.38
N LEU A 159 0.92 -12.45 10.12
CA LEU A 159 1.29 -13.16 11.35
C LEU A 159 0.21 -13.05 12.44
N LEU A 160 -0.60 -11.98 12.44
CA LEU A 160 -1.78 -11.88 13.29
C LEU A 160 -2.95 -12.78 12.84
N GLY A 161 -2.77 -13.50 11.75
CA GLY A 161 -3.72 -14.45 11.19
C GLY A 161 -3.96 -14.24 9.70
N GLN A 162 -3.82 -15.30 8.93
CA GLN A 162 -4.02 -15.27 7.47
C GLN A 162 -5.49 -15.34 7.06
N ARG A 163 -6.41 -15.45 8.03
CA ARG A 163 -7.84 -15.61 7.80
C ARG A 163 -8.62 -14.53 8.53
N LEU A 164 -9.57 -13.92 7.82
CA LEU A 164 -10.58 -13.05 8.43
C LEU A 164 -11.72 -13.91 8.99
N MET A 165 -12.09 -13.66 10.23
CA MET A 165 -13.10 -14.46 10.94
C MET A 165 -14.52 -13.95 10.66
N SER A 166 -14.67 -12.65 10.41
CA SER A 166 -15.95 -12.03 10.11
C SER A 166 -16.50 -12.48 8.75
N ARG A 167 -17.83 -12.54 8.63
CA ARG A 167 -18.52 -12.95 7.40
C ARG A 167 -18.89 -11.78 6.51
N GLU A 168 -19.23 -10.66 7.10
CA GLU A 168 -19.65 -9.44 6.41
C GLU A 168 -18.43 -8.60 6.04
N PHE A 169 -18.51 -7.93 4.89
CA PHE A 169 -17.38 -7.17 4.36
C PHE A 169 -16.96 -6.04 5.30
N ASP A 170 -17.90 -5.25 5.81
CA ASP A 170 -17.59 -4.12 6.70
C ASP A 170 -16.93 -4.58 8.00
N ARG A 171 -17.36 -5.72 8.54
CA ARG A 171 -16.73 -6.32 9.72
C ARG A 171 -15.34 -6.91 9.39
N GLN A 172 -15.12 -7.36 8.15
CA GLN A 172 -13.79 -7.77 7.70
C GLN A 172 -12.83 -6.58 7.61
N VAL A 173 -13.32 -5.44 7.11
CA VAL A 173 -12.56 -4.18 7.10
C VAL A 173 -12.22 -3.76 8.53
N ALA A 174 -13.18 -3.75 9.44
CA ALA A 174 -12.95 -3.44 10.85
C ALA A 174 -11.92 -4.40 11.49
N GLU A 175 -11.97 -5.70 11.18
CA GLU A 175 -10.98 -6.68 11.66
C GLU A 175 -9.57 -6.35 11.18
N VAL A 176 -9.41 -5.92 9.93
CA VAL A 176 -8.12 -5.46 9.40
C VAL A 176 -7.64 -4.20 10.12
N GLN A 177 -8.53 -3.23 10.34
CA GLN A 177 -8.20 -2.00 11.07
C GLN A 177 -7.76 -2.28 12.52
N ILE A 178 -8.40 -3.23 13.21
CA ILE A 178 -7.98 -3.67 14.55
C ILE A 178 -6.57 -4.27 14.50
N ARG A 179 -6.28 -5.13 13.53
CA ARG A 179 -4.94 -5.71 13.36
C ARG A 179 -3.89 -4.63 13.12
N VAL A 180 -4.21 -3.63 12.32
CA VAL A 180 -3.34 -2.47 12.08
C VAL A 180 -3.09 -1.70 13.38
N ALA A 181 -4.14 -1.41 14.16
CA ALA A 181 -4.00 -0.73 15.44
C ALA A 181 -3.09 -1.51 16.43
N VAL A 182 -3.25 -2.83 16.49
CA VAL A 182 -2.37 -3.71 17.30
C VAL A 182 -0.93 -3.60 16.83
N LEU A 183 -0.67 -3.68 15.51
CA LEU A 183 0.70 -3.58 14.97
C LEU A 183 1.33 -2.21 15.19
N ASN A 184 0.57 -1.14 15.06
CA ASN A 184 1.05 0.21 15.36
C ASN A 184 1.38 0.35 16.84
N ARG A 185 0.59 -0.27 17.73
CA ARG A 185 0.92 -0.30 19.16
C ARG A 185 2.24 -1.03 19.42
N PHE A 186 2.48 -2.18 18.79
CA PHE A 186 3.78 -2.87 18.86
C PHE A 186 4.92 -2.01 18.32
N THR A 187 4.70 -1.31 17.20
CA THR A 187 5.70 -0.39 16.64
C THR A 187 6.05 0.74 17.63
N ALA A 188 5.04 1.32 18.30
CA ALA A 188 5.23 2.37 19.28
C ALA A 188 5.94 1.89 20.56
N LEU A 189 5.77 0.62 20.95
CA LEU A 189 6.46 0.03 22.10
C LEU A 189 7.95 -0.27 21.84
N GLY A 190 8.33 -0.33 20.56
CA GLY A 190 9.70 -0.63 20.15
C GLY A 190 10.08 -2.11 20.31
N ILE A 191 11.38 -2.39 20.17
CA ILE A 191 11.94 -3.73 20.33
C ILE A 191 12.16 -4.01 21.82
N PRO A 192 11.67 -5.14 22.36
CA PRO A 192 11.93 -5.51 23.76
C PRO A 192 13.44 -5.60 24.03
N MET A 193 13.90 -4.92 25.05
CA MET A 193 15.27 -5.05 25.54
C MET A 193 15.29 -6.08 26.67
N THR A 194 16.04 -7.17 26.47
CA THR A 194 16.27 -8.16 27.53
C THR A 194 17.34 -7.65 28.47
N VAL A 195 16.99 -7.47 29.72
CA VAL A 195 17.94 -7.14 30.78
C VAL A 195 18.28 -8.42 31.53
N ALA A 196 19.57 -8.71 31.70
CA ALA A 196 19.98 -9.85 32.51
C ALA A 196 19.46 -9.65 33.95
N ALA A 197 18.73 -10.63 34.47
CA ALA A 197 18.40 -10.66 35.90
C ALA A 197 19.70 -10.91 36.70
N GLY A 198 20.07 -9.96 37.54
CA GLY A 198 21.20 -10.09 38.46
C GLY A 198 20.94 -11.12 39.57
#